data_47ad8ebfa36cfc5b67e735b72e09e42e
#
_entry.id   47ad8ebfa36cfc5b67e735b72e09e42e
#
_cell.length_a   1.000
_cell.length_b   1.000
_cell.length_c   1.000
_cell.angle_alpha   90.00
_cell.angle_beta   90.00
_cell.angle_gamma   90.00
#
_symmetry.space_group_name_H-M   'P 1'
#
loop_
_entity.id
_entity.type
_entity.pdbx_description
1 polymer ?
#
loop_
_entity_poly.entity_id
_entity_poly.type
_entity_poly.pdbx_seq_one_letter_code
_entity_poly.pdbx_strand_id
1 'polypeptide(L)'
;MLDGLSRDDIASVLKISPETVKIHTRKLLAKFGAVNLRDGVRQMTAYQSMYGIGEGLENRFATRNILHVRVFPDQPFLSYHHRLTYLIVVGEYTGHRASFNFQATVQDVEFSPVTIDRVENAGLYTNYFLNCSLPIDQGQTLDLEMRSKYHIAFEAGNGTDFHRNSVPTTHKTLIYEFPPNKIPQKVSCELSLGGVPLDSGAISTTQDRNKFTFHVEPLKLNSLFEVNWQW
;
A
#
# COMPACT_ATOMS: atom_id res chain seq x y z
N MET A 1 -16.29 3.24 -16.39
CA MET A 1 -17.13 2.06 -16.08
C MET A 1 -18.21 2.37 -15.04
N LEU A 2 -17.98 3.31 -14.16
CA LEU A 2 -18.98 3.78 -13.19
C LEU A 2 -20.13 4.57 -13.85
N ASP A 3 -19.94 5.03 -15.08
CA ASP A 3 -20.90 5.84 -15.83
C ASP A 3 -21.84 5.01 -16.74
N GLY A 4 -21.85 3.70 -16.56
CA GLY A 4 -22.73 2.81 -17.33
C GLY A 4 -22.35 2.61 -18.79
N LEU A 5 -21.11 2.95 -19.18
CA LEU A 5 -20.61 2.73 -20.55
C LEU A 5 -20.60 1.26 -20.90
N SER A 6 -21.10 0.95 -22.10
CA SER A 6 -21.00 -0.39 -22.68
C SER A 6 -19.56 -0.74 -23.04
N ARG A 7 -19.29 -2.02 -23.31
CA ARG A 7 -17.97 -2.46 -23.78
C ARG A 7 -17.55 -1.75 -25.06
N ASP A 8 -18.50 -1.54 -25.96
CA ASP A 8 -18.25 -0.91 -27.25
C ASP A 8 -17.96 0.59 -27.08
N ASP A 9 -18.64 1.26 -26.14
CA ASP A 9 -18.35 2.64 -25.80
C ASP A 9 -16.94 2.78 -25.22
N ILE A 10 -16.56 1.90 -24.30
CA ILE A 10 -15.21 1.87 -23.73
C ILE A 10 -14.17 1.63 -24.82
N ALA A 11 -14.42 0.68 -25.73
CA ALA A 11 -13.53 0.36 -26.84
C ALA A 11 -13.34 1.57 -27.77
N SER A 12 -14.43 2.28 -28.06
CA SER A 12 -14.43 3.50 -28.86
C SER A 12 -13.63 4.62 -28.20
N VAL A 13 -13.87 4.90 -26.90
CA VAL A 13 -13.15 5.93 -26.15
C VAL A 13 -11.66 5.65 -26.06
N LEU A 14 -11.29 4.37 -25.79
CA LEU A 14 -9.89 3.97 -25.67
C LEU A 14 -9.21 3.66 -27.00
N LYS A 15 -9.93 3.73 -28.13
CA LYS A 15 -9.44 3.39 -29.48
C LYS A 15 -8.81 1.99 -29.57
N ILE A 16 -9.44 1.01 -28.92
CA ILE A 16 -9.04 -0.40 -28.90
C ILE A 16 -10.23 -1.28 -29.32
N SER A 17 -9.99 -2.57 -29.59
CA SER A 17 -11.08 -3.47 -29.94
C SER A 17 -11.95 -3.85 -28.71
N PRO A 18 -13.25 -4.15 -28.87
CA PRO A 18 -14.10 -4.67 -27.80
C PRO A 18 -13.54 -5.96 -27.16
N GLU A 19 -12.86 -6.80 -27.95
CA GLU A 19 -12.21 -8.01 -27.44
C GLU A 19 -11.01 -7.67 -26.53
N THR A 20 -10.25 -6.62 -26.86
CA THR A 20 -9.18 -6.10 -26.01
C THR A 20 -9.74 -5.60 -24.68
N VAL A 21 -10.86 -4.87 -24.69
CA VAL A 21 -11.56 -4.45 -23.45
C VAL A 21 -11.95 -5.66 -22.62
N LYS A 22 -12.49 -6.73 -23.23
CA LYS A 22 -12.88 -7.96 -22.55
C LYS A 22 -11.67 -8.65 -21.88
N ILE A 23 -10.54 -8.72 -22.58
CA ILE A 23 -9.30 -9.30 -22.03
C ILE A 23 -8.82 -8.49 -20.82
N HIS A 24 -8.79 -7.16 -20.94
CA HIS A 24 -8.40 -6.29 -19.83
C HIS A 24 -9.37 -6.40 -18.65
N THR A 25 -10.66 -6.44 -18.91
CA THR A 25 -11.68 -6.62 -17.85
C THR A 25 -11.47 -7.96 -17.12
N ARG A 26 -11.25 -9.07 -17.84
CA ARG A 26 -10.97 -10.37 -17.20
C ARG A 26 -9.71 -10.34 -16.35
N LYS A 27 -8.61 -9.77 -16.84
CA LYS A 27 -7.37 -9.60 -16.09
C LYS A 27 -7.57 -8.74 -14.84
N LEU A 28 -8.36 -7.66 -14.97
CA LEU A 28 -8.68 -6.78 -13.85
C LEU A 28 -9.49 -7.54 -12.78
N LEU A 29 -10.56 -8.22 -13.16
CA LEU A 29 -11.39 -9.00 -12.26
C LEU A 29 -10.59 -10.08 -11.53
N ALA A 30 -9.70 -10.78 -12.25
CA ALA A 30 -8.82 -11.79 -11.66
C ALA A 30 -7.87 -11.16 -10.61
N LYS A 31 -7.32 -9.98 -10.89
CA LYS A 31 -6.45 -9.26 -9.95
C LYS A 31 -7.18 -8.83 -8.69
N PHE A 32 -8.46 -8.48 -8.77
CA PHE A 32 -9.29 -8.11 -7.62
C PHE A 32 -9.96 -9.31 -6.94
N GLY A 33 -9.77 -10.53 -7.46
CA GLY A 33 -10.47 -11.71 -6.98
C GLY A 33 -11.98 -11.63 -7.14
N ALA A 34 -12.46 -10.78 -8.07
CA ALA A 34 -13.87 -10.57 -8.32
C ALA A 34 -14.41 -11.60 -9.31
N VAL A 35 -15.56 -12.18 -9.00
CA VAL A 35 -16.17 -13.26 -9.81
C VAL A 35 -16.76 -12.71 -11.12
N ASN A 36 -17.24 -11.46 -11.10
CA ASN A 36 -17.81 -10.78 -12.25
C ASN A 36 -17.71 -9.26 -12.11
N LEU A 37 -18.08 -8.51 -13.16
CA LEU A 37 -17.99 -7.05 -13.19
C LEU A 37 -18.81 -6.40 -12.07
N ARG A 38 -20.01 -6.90 -11.80
CA ARG A 38 -20.90 -6.38 -10.74
C ARG A 38 -20.27 -6.56 -9.36
N ASP A 39 -19.62 -7.70 -9.13
CA ASP A 39 -18.88 -7.97 -7.90
C ASP A 39 -17.64 -7.07 -7.79
N GLY A 40 -16.91 -6.86 -8.89
CA GLY A 40 -15.79 -5.94 -8.94
C GLY A 40 -16.21 -4.50 -8.61
N VAL A 41 -17.30 -4.02 -9.19
CA VAL A 41 -17.86 -2.69 -8.88
C VAL A 41 -18.31 -2.63 -7.42
N ARG A 42 -18.99 -3.65 -6.91
CA ARG A 42 -19.41 -3.70 -5.50
C ARG A 42 -18.20 -3.66 -4.55
N GLN A 43 -17.15 -4.40 -4.85
CA GLN A 43 -15.92 -4.38 -4.05
C GLN A 43 -15.26 -3.01 -4.10
N MET A 44 -15.19 -2.35 -5.26
CA MET A 44 -14.69 -0.99 -5.38
C MET A 44 -15.56 0.01 -4.61
N THR A 45 -16.90 -0.09 -4.70
CA THR A 45 -17.82 0.81 -4.00
C THR A 45 -17.76 0.60 -2.47
N ALA A 46 -17.71 -0.64 -2.02
CA ALA A 46 -17.51 -0.96 -0.60
C ALA A 46 -16.17 -0.41 -0.10
N TYR A 47 -15.15 -0.46 -0.92
CA TYR A 47 -13.87 0.13 -0.64
C TYR A 47 -13.96 1.65 -0.53
N GLN A 48 -14.58 2.32 -1.47
CA GLN A 48 -14.82 3.77 -1.41
C GLN A 48 -15.55 4.19 -0.13
N SER A 49 -16.63 3.47 0.23
CA SER A 49 -17.42 3.79 1.42
C SER A 49 -16.68 3.47 2.74
N MET A 50 -15.88 2.40 2.79
CA MET A 50 -15.17 1.97 4.01
C MET A 50 -14.01 2.92 4.38
N TYR A 51 -13.47 3.67 3.42
CA TYR A 51 -12.31 4.55 3.63
C TYR A 51 -12.64 6.04 3.67
N GLY A 52 -13.92 6.40 3.56
CA GLY A 52 -14.29 7.82 3.46
C GLY A 52 -13.50 8.50 2.34
N ILE A 53 -13.32 7.81 1.22
CA ILE A 53 -12.52 8.27 0.10
C ILE A 53 -13.27 9.39 -0.59
N GLY A 54 -13.09 10.57 -0.08
CA GLY A 54 -13.21 11.78 -0.84
C GLY A 54 -11.79 12.26 -1.12
N GLU A 55 -11.53 12.59 -2.35
CA GLU A 55 -10.35 13.31 -2.82
C GLU A 55 -9.00 12.57 -2.82
N GLY A 56 -8.59 12.09 -3.96
CA GLY A 56 -7.20 11.81 -4.31
C GLY A 56 -6.71 10.36 -4.28
N LEU A 57 -7.45 9.40 -3.70
CA LEU A 57 -7.06 7.98 -3.74
C LEU A 57 -7.67 7.22 -4.93
N GLU A 58 -8.73 7.75 -5.50
CA GLU A 58 -9.55 7.08 -6.51
C GLU A 58 -8.91 7.06 -7.90
N ASN A 59 -7.97 7.94 -8.12
CA ASN A 59 -7.35 8.17 -9.43
C ASN A 59 -6.02 7.45 -9.63
N ARG A 60 -5.52 6.68 -8.65
CA ARG A 60 -4.22 6.03 -8.73
C ARG A 60 -4.22 4.58 -8.31
N PHE A 61 -3.23 3.86 -8.79
CA PHE A 61 -2.99 2.46 -8.53
C PHE A 61 -1.49 2.23 -8.33
N ALA A 62 -1.09 1.50 -7.29
CA ALA A 62 0.32 1.21 -7.05
C ALA A 62 0.77 0.02 -7.91
N THR A 63 1.59 0.27 -8.90
CA THR A 63 2.24 -0.77 -9.70
C THR A 63 3.43 -1.39 -8.99
N ARG A 64 4.02 -0.65 -8.04
CA ARG A 64 5.13 -1.09 -7.19
C ARG A 64 4.92 -0.56 -5.77
N ASN A 65 5.11 -1.43 -4.78
CA ASN A 65 4.97 -1.07 -3.37
C ASN A 65 6.06 -1.83 -2.59
N ILE A 66 7.12 -1.14 -2.21
CA ILE A 66 8.25 -1.70 -1.47
C ILE A 66 8.40 -0.94 -0.16
N LEU A 67 8.25 -1.63 0.95
CA LEU A 67 8.52 -1.09 2.28
C LEU A 67 9.76 -1.76 2.86
N HIS A 68 10.78 -0.97 3.11
CA HIS A 68 12.00 -1.40 3.79
C HIS A 68 11.99 -0.85 5.22
N VAL A 69 12.02 -1.74 6.19
CA VAL A 69 12.02 -1.47 7.62
C VAL A 69 13.38 -1.86 8.18
N ARG A 70 14.07 -0.92 8.81
CA ARG A 70 15.28 -1.19 9.59
C ARG A 70 14.94 -1.20 11.07
N VAL A 71 15.30 -2.29 11.73
CA VAL A 71 15.04 -2.52 13.15
C VAL A 71 16.29 -2.15 13.94
N PHE A 72 16.13 -1.31 14.97
CA PHE A 72 17.21 -0.89 15.87
C PHE A 72 16.88 -1.35 17.31
N PRO A 73 17.22 -2.59 17.66
CA PRO A 73 16.79 -3.18 18.95
C PRO A 73 17.34 -2.49 20.18
N ASP A 74 18.45 -1.76 20.06
CA ASP A 74 19.07 -0.99 21.15
C ASP A 74 18.54 0.45 21.23
N GLN A 75 17.64 0.81 20.32
CA GLN A 75 16.95 2.09 20.24
C GLN A 75 15.45 1.83 20.04
N PRO A 76 14.57 2.56 20.73
CA PRO A 76 13.13 2.27 20.65
C PRO A 76 12.50 2.83 19.36
N PHE A 77 13.07 2.52 18.19
CA PHE A 77 12.48 2.96 16.93
C PHE A 77 12.72 2.00 15.77
N LEU A 78 11.83 2.08 14.77
CA LEU A 78 11.96 1.50 13.45
C LEU A 78 12.15 2.63 12.43
N SER A 79 13.06 2.44 11.47
CA SER A 79 13.21 3.35 10.34
C SER A 79 12.53 2.76 9.12
N TYR A 80 11.62 3.53 8.52
CA TYR A 80 10.85 3.14 7.34
C TYR A 80 11.35 3.88 6.12
N HIS A 81 11.52 3.14 5.04
CA HIS A 81 11.73 3.67 3.71
C HIS A 81 10.70 3.01 2.77
N HIS A 82 9.66 3.72 2.44
CA HIS A 82 8.58 3.25 1.60
C HIS A 82 8.72 3.84 0.19
N ARG A 83 8.76 2.98 -0.81
CA ARG A 83 8.82 3.34 -2.23
C ARG A 83 7.60 2.83 -2.94
N LEU A 84 6.89 3.72 -3.59
CA LEU A 84 5.65 3.48 -4.31
C LEU A 84 5.79 3.99 -5.73
N THR A 85 5.39 3.20 -6.72
CA THR A 85 5.17 3.70 -8.07
C THR A 85 3.67 3.69 -8.32
N TYR A 86 3.06 4.85 -8.44
CA TYR A 86 1.65 5.00 -8.79
C TYR A 86 1.49 5.16 -10.30
N LEU A 87 0.48 4.49 -10.86
CA LEU A 87 -0.08 4.80 -12.17
C LEU A 87 -1.33 5.64 -11.96
N ILE A 88 -1.41 6.79 -12.61
CA ILE A 88 -2.60 7.63 -12.58
C ILE A 88 -3.61 7.06 -13.59
N VAL A 89 -4.75 6.60 -13.10
CA VAL A 89 -5.73 5.86 -13.92
C VAL A 89 -6.91 6.70 -14.37
N VAL A 90 -7.19 7.82 -13.68
CA VAL A 90 -8.28 8.74 -14.02
C VAL A 90 -7.89 10.17 -13.65
N GLY A 91 -8.11 11.11 -14.55
CA GLY A 91 -7.90 12.55 -14.33
C GLY A 91 -6.47 12.92 -14.01
N GLU A 92 -6.28 13.88 -13.15
CA GLU A 92 -4.98 14.40 -12.71
C GLU A 92 -4.69 14.00 -11.28
N TYR A 93 -3.42 13.80 -10.95
CA TYR A 93 -2.97 13.68 -9.58
C TYR A 93 -2.26 14.95 -9.15
N THR A 94 -2.82 15.63 -8.17
CA THR A 94 -2.28 16.88 -7.61
C THR A 94 -1.70 16.71 -6.21
N GLY A 95 -2.04 15.59 -5.55
CA GLY A 95 -1.59 15.28 -4.19
C GLY A 95 -2.51 14.29 -3.48
N HIS A 96 -2.19 13.99 -2.24
CA HIS A 96 -3.04 13.13 -1.40
C HIS A 96 -2.76 13.32 0.09
N ARG A 97 -3.60 12.66 0.90
CA ARG A 97 -3.42 12.57 2.34
C ARG A 97 -2.70 11.25 2.69
N ALA A 98 -1.55 11.34 3.35
CA ALA A 98 -0.91 10.23 4.03
C ALA A 98 -1.24 10.28 5.52
N SER A 99 -1.71 9.17 6.09
CA SER A 99 -2.13 9.11 7.49
C SER A 99 -1.26 8.12 8.27
N PHE A 100 -0.78 8.54 9.43
CA PHE A 100 0.02 7.74 10.34
C PHE A 100 -0.71 7.59 11.68
N ASN A 101 -0.68 6.39 12.25
CA ASN A 101 -1.34 6.15 13.54
C ASN A 101 -0.52 6.75 14.68
N PHE A 102 -1.18 7.44 15.60
CA PHE A 102 -0.60 8.10 16.78
C PHE A 102 -0.07 7.15 17.87
N GLN A 103 -0.36 5.87 17.82
CA GLN A 103 0.15 4.92 18.83
C GLN A 103 1.67 4.81 18.82
N ALA A 104 2.32 5.27 17.74
CA ALA A 104 3.75 5.44 17.66
C ALA A 104 4.08 6.91 17.39
N THR A 105 5.01 7.49 18.14
CA THR A 105 5.53 8.82 17.80
C THR A 105 6.28 8.73 16.49
N VAL A 106 5.77 9.41 15.47
CA VAL A 106 6.40 9.47 14.14
C VAL A 106 7.28 10.69 14.06
N GLN A 107 8.52 10.51 13.63
CA GLN A 107 9.51 11.57 13.46
C GLN A 107 10.19 11.47 12.09
N ASP A 108 10.88 12.54 11.71
CA ASP A 108 11.69 12.62 10.49
C ASP A 108 10.91 12.20 9.25
N VAL A 109 9.67 12.70 9.10
CA VAL A 109 8.80 12.36 7.99
C VAL A 109 9.19 13.19 6.77
N GLU A 110 9.61 12.50 5.72
CA GLU A 110 10.03 13.09 4.46
C GLU A 110 9.28 12.43 3.31
N PHE A 111 8.93 13.22 2.29
CA PHE A 111 8.33 12.76 1.04
C PHE A 111 9.10 13.32 -0.15
N SER A 112 9.21 12.56 -1.23
CA SER A 112 9.81 12.98 -2.49
C SER A 112 9.10 12.28 -3.65
N PRO A 113 8.79 12.95 -4.77
CA PRO A 113 9.05 14.36 -5.11
C PRO A 113 7.94 15.34 -4.66
N VAL A 114 6.99 14.88 -3.86
CA VAL A 114 5.89 15.71 -3.36
C VAL A 114 6.32 16.51 -2.14
N THR A 115 5.62 17.60 -1.86
CA THR A 115 5.85 18.44 -0.70
C THR A 115 4.72 18.28 0.32
N ILE A 116 5.01 18.51 1.59
CA ILE A 116 4.00 18.58 2.64
C ILE A 116 3.38 19.98 2.60
N ASP A 117 2.09 20.06 2.28
CA ASP A 117 1.33 21.29 2.28
C ASP A 117 0.91 21.68 3.72
N ARG A 118 0.34 20.72 4.44
CA ARG A 118 -0.05 20.89 5.85
C ARG A 118 -0.06 19.58 6.60
N VAL A 119 -0.01 19.69 7.94
CA VAL A 119 -0.11 18.55 8.86
C VAL A 119 -1.27 18.77 9.80
N GLU A 120 -2.13 17.79 9.98
CA GLU A 120 -3.29 17.84 10.86
C GLU A 120 -3.31 16.63 11.79
N ASN A 121 -3.61 16.88 13.07
CA ASN A 121 -3.84 15.83 14.05
C ASN A 121 -5.35 15.56 14.14
N ALA A 122 -5.76 14.34 13.82
CA ALA A 122 -7.17 13.92 13.79
C ALA A 122 -7.36 12.63 14.61
N GLY A 123 -7.72 12.78 15.89
CA GLY A 123 -7.94 11.66 16.79
C GLY A 123 -6.68 10.81 16.97
N LEU A 124 -6.69 9.58 16.44
CA LEU A 124 -5.57 8.63 16.53
C LEU A 124 -4.59 8.73 15.34
N TYR A 125 -4.73 9.75 14.48
CA TYR A 125 -3.92 9.87 13.26
C TYR A 125 -3.27 11.24 13.13
N THR A 126 -2.02 11.27 12.64
CA THR A 126 -1.41 12.45 12.03
C THR A 126 -1.59 12.35 10.53
N ASN A 127 -2.23 13.33 9.94
CA ASN A 127 -2.47 13.43 8.51
C ASN A 127 -1.49 14.42 7.88
N TYR A 128 -0.76 13.97 6.89
CA TYR A 128 0.11 14.79 6.05
C TYR A 128 -0.60 15.00 4.72
N PHE A 129 -0.91 16.23 4.39
CA PHE A 129 -1.47 16.60 3.09
C PHE A 129 -0.31 16.89 2.14
N LEU A 130 -0.22 16.10 1.10
CA LEU A 130 0.87 16.16 0.14
C LEU A 130 0.41 16.85 -1.12
N ASN A 131 1.30 17.62 -1.72
CA ASN A 131 1.03 18.36 -2.95
C ASN A 131 2.14 18.09 -3.97
N CYS A 132 1.77 17.92 -5.24
CA CYS A 132 2.67 17.93 -6.37
C CYS A 132 2.89 19.35 -6.86
N SER A 133 4.14 19.73 -7.16
CA SER A 133 4.44 21.02 -7.76
C SER A 133 3.82 21.20 -9.15
N LEU A 134 3.62 20.10 -9.87
CA LEU A 134 2.91 20.03 -11.15
C LEU A 134 1.95 18.86 -11.13
N PRO A 135 0.74 18.99 -11.67
CA PRO A 135 -0.20 17.89 -11.86
C PRO A 135 0.44 16.77 -12.69
N ILE A 136 0.08 15.53 -12.37
CA ILE A 136 0.51 14.34 -13.11
C ILE A 136 -0.71 13.77 -13.81
N ASP A 137 -0.65 13.72 -15.13
CA ASP A 137 -1.80 13.35 -15.97
C ASP A 137 -2.10 11.85 -15.95
N GLN A 138 -3.32 11.53 -16.36
CA GLN A 138 -3.76 10.15 -16.60
C GLN A 138 -2.80 9.41 -17.54
N GLY A 139 -2.46 8.19 -17.17
CA GLY A 139 -1.53 7.32 -17.89
C GLY A 139 -0.06 7.54 -17.53
N GLN A 140 0.26 8.61 -16.81
CA GLN A 140 1.60 8.85 -16.30
C GLN A 140 1.83 8.13 -14.97
N THR A 141 3.11 8.02 -14.58
CA THR A 141 3.51 7.40 -13.32
C THR A 141 4.16 8.41 -12.39
N LEU A 142 3.97 8.18 -11.09
CA LEU A 142 4.63 8.91 -10.01
C LEU A 142 5.41 7.91 -9.16
N ASP A 143 6.72 8.10 -9.09
CA ASP A 143 7.55 7.44 -8.09
C ASP A 143 7.56 8.28 -6.81
N LEU A 144 6.98 7.74 -5.74
CA LEU A 144 6.89 8.36 -4.43
C LEU A 144 7.79 7.62 -3.45
N GLU A 145 8.67 8.36 -2.81
CA GLU A 145 9.43 7.89 -1.64
C GLU A 145 8.93 8.56 -0.37
N MET A 146 8.82 7.77 0.69
CA MET A 146 8.54 8.25 2.03
C MET A 146 9.57 7.68 2.99
N ARG A 147 10.10 8.52 3.86
CA ARG A 147 10.99 8.12 4.96
C ARG A 147 10.39 8.60 6.27
N SER A 148 10.51 7.79 7.31
CA SER A 148 10.04 8.13 8.63
C SER A 148 10.70 7.25 9.70
N LYS A 149 10.66 7.70 10.95
CA LYS A 149 11.03 6.92 12.13
C LYS A 149 9.81 6.77 13.03
N TYR A 150 9.57 5.55 13.47
CA TYR A 150 8.51 5.23 14.43
C TYR A 150 9.16 4.83 15.76
N HIS A 151 8.85 5.58 16.81
CA HIS A 151 9.20 5.16 18.15
C HIS A 151 8.20 4.11 18.62
N ILE A 152 8.70 2.92 18.91
CA ILE A 152 7.91 1.82 19.48
C ILE A 152 8.64 1.26 20.68
N ALA A 153 7.89 0.87 21.71
CA ALA A 153 8.44 0.09 22.80
C ALA A 153 8.53 -1.37 22.36
N PHE A 154 9.73 -1.90 22.27
CA PHE A 154 9.92 -3.34 22.11
C PHE A 154 9.68 -4.04 23.43
N GLU A 155 8.78 -5.00 23.49
CA GLU A 155 8.69 -5.92 24.62
C GLU A 155 9.95 -6.79 24.65
N ALA A 156 10.41 -7.13 25.87
CA ALA A 156 11.62 -7.92 26.02
C ALA A 156 11.49 -9.28 25.29
N GLY A 157 12.29 -9.45 24.25
CA GLY A 157 12.39 -10.70 23.49
C GLY A 157 11.52 -10.81 22.22
N ASN A 158 10.55 -9.92 21.99
CA ASN A 158 9.67 -9.99 20.83
C ASN A 158 9.45 -8.60 20.24
N GLY A 159 9.12 -8.56 18.94
CA GLY A 159 8.67 -7.36 18.27
C GLY A 159 7.55 -7.67 17.29
N THR A 160 6.65 -6.72 17.13
CA THR A 160 5.54 -6.79 16.18
C THR A 160 5.41 -5.45 15.45
N ASP A 161 5.15 -5.52 14.17
CA ASP A 161 4.92 -4.36 13.33
C ASP A 161 3.71 -4.59 12.42
N PHE A 162 2.91 -3.55 12.19
CA PHE A 162 1.65 -3.63 11.47
C PHE A 162 1.65 -2.71 10.26
N HIS A 163 1.30 -3.24 9.10
CA HIS A 163 1.14 -2.47 7.87
C HIS A 163 -0.20 -2.73 7.23
N ARG A 164 -0.94 -1.67 6.97
CA ARG A 164 -2.16 -1.75 6.18
C ARG A 164 -1.86 -1.42 4.71
N ASN A 165 -2.46 -2.18 3.81
CA ASN A 165 -2.45 -1.86 2.40
C ASN A 165 -3.61 -0.90 2.08
N SER A 166 -3.33 0.39 1.99
CA SER A 166 -4.32 1.46 1.80
C SER A 166 -4.50 1.90 0.34
N VAL A 167 -3.77 1.27 -0.59
CA VAL A 167 -3.82 1.62 -2.03
C VAL A 167 -3.95 0.33 -2.83
N PRO A 168 -4.80 0.28 -3.88
CA PRO A 168 -4.81 -0.86 -4.80
C PRO A 168 -3.40 -1.13 -5.31
N THR A 169 -2.92 -2.37 -5.15
CA THR A 169 -1.55 -2.70 -5.52
C THR A 169 -1.45 -4.09 -6.14
N THR A 170 -0.61 -4.26 -7.17
CA THR A 170 -0.41 -5.57 -7.81
C THR A 170 0.39 -6.50 -6.93
N HIS A 171 1.45 -5.98 -6.32
CA HIS A 171 2.31 -6.74 -5.41
C HIS A 171 2.94 -5.80 -4.40
N LYS A 172 3.17 -6.31 -3.21
CA LYS A 172 3.88 -5.62 -2.14
C LYS A 172 5.07 -6.44 -1.71
N THR A 173 6.19 -5.76 -1.49
CA THR A 173 7.38 -6.33 -0.90
C THR A 173 7.64 -5.66 0.45
N LEU A 174 7.72 -6.45 1.51
CA LEU A 174 8.15 -6.01 2.83
C LEU A 174 9.57 -6.53 3.06
N ILE A 175 10.49 -5.67 3.42
CA ILE A 175 11.88 -6.01 3.71
C ILE A 175 12.17 -5.58 5.14
N TYR A 176 12.49 -6.52 6.01
CA TYR A 176 12.95 -6.27 7.38
C TYR A 176 14.44 -6.51 7.47
N GLU A 177 15.19 -5.49 7.84
CA GLU A 177 16.63 -5.54 8.03
C GLU A 177 16.97 -5.37 9.51
N PHE A 178 17.61 -6.38 10.08
CA PHE A 178 18.08 -6.41 11.46
C PHE A 178 19.58 -6.14 11.53
N PRO A 179 20.12 -5.68 12.68
CA PRO A 179 21.56 -5.54 12.83
C PRO A 179 22.27 -6.89 12.66
N PRO A 180 23.44 -6.94 12.01
CA PRO A 180 24.14 -8.21 11.79
C PRO A 180 24.53 -8.96 13.06
N ASN A 181 24.69 -8.25 14.17
CA ASN A 181 25.03 -8.81 15.48
C ASN A 181 23.80 -9.21 16.32
N LYS A 182 22.60 -8.97 15.83
CA LYS A 182 21.35 -9.28 16.53
C LYS A 182 20.25 -9.66 15.54
N ILE A 183 20.38 -10.87 15.00
CA ILE A 183 19.42 -11.44 14.04
C ILE A 183 18.38 -12.23 14.82
N PRO A 184 17.07 -12.02 14.59
CA PRO A 184 16.02 -12.81 15.25
C PRO A 184 16.13 -14.30 14.92
N GLN A 185 15.75 -15.13 15.88
CA GLN A 185 15.65 -16.58 15.67
C GLN A 185 14.49 -16.94 14.74
N LYS A 186 13.42 -16.15 14.78
CA LYS A 186 12.22 -16.34 13.97
C LYS A 186 11.67 -15.01 13.52
N VAL A 187 11.32 -14.92 12.25
CA VAL A 187 10.54 -13.81 11.67
C VAL A 187 9.39 -14.40 10.86
N SER A 188 8.19 -13.94 11.08
CA SER A 188 6.99 -14.37 10.36
C SER A 188 6.16 -13.18 9.91
N CYS A 189 5.42 -13.37 8.83
CA CYS A 189 4.47 -12.40 8.33
C CYS A 189 3.11 -13.08 8.18
N GLU A 190 2.10 -12.50 8.78
CA GLU A 190 0.71 -12.93 8.66
C GLU A 190 -0.08 -11.88 7.89
N LEU A 191 -1.07 -12.35 7.12
CA LEU A 191 -1.94 -11.51 6.31
C LEU A 191 -3.37 -11.73 6.76
N SER A 192 -4.08 -10.64 7.04
CA SER A 192 -5.50 -10.69 7.40
C SER A 192 -6.30 -9.63 6.64
N LEU A 193 -7.60 -9.86 6.52
CA LEU A 193 -8.57 -8.90 5.97
C LEU A 193 -9.79 -8.84 6.89
N GLY A 194 -10.02 -7.67 7.48
CA GLY A 194 -11.12 -7.48 8.43
C GLY A 194 -10.99 -8.37 9.68
N GLY A 195 -9.76 -8.71 10.09
CA GLY A 195 -9.47 -9.59 11.21
C GLY A 195 -9.56 -11.09 10.89
N VAL A 196 -9.88 -11.47 9.65
CA VAL A 196 -9.89 -12.86 9.20
C VAL A 196 -8.55 -13.18 8.55
N PRO A 197 -7.79 -14.19 9.02
CA PRO A 197 -6.55 -14.60 8.38
C PRO A 197 -6.78 -14.99 6.91
N LEU A 198 -5.89 -14.55 6.04
CA LEU A 198 -5.84 -14.98 4.65
C LEU A 198 -4.84 -16.15 4.53
N ASP A 199 -5.02 -16.96 3.49
CA ASP A 199 -4.15 -18.10 3.24
C ASP A 199 -2.68 -17.67 3.16
N SER A 200 -1.83 -18.32 3.96
CA SER A 200 -0.39 -18.07 4.01
C SER A 200 0.33 -18.39 2.68
N GLY A 201 -0.30 -19.16 1.78
CA GLY A 201 0.20 -19.43 0.43
C GLY A 201 0.32 -18.18 -0.46
N ALA A 202 -0.32 -17.07 -0.07
CA ALA A 202 -0.18 -15.78 -0.73
C ALA A 202 1.13 -15.06 -0.40
N ILE A 203 1.92 -15.54 0.58
CA ILE A 203 3.16 -14.92 1.04
C ILE A 203 4.34 -15.83 0.70
N SER A 204 5.25 -15.36 -0.14
CA SER A 204 6.56 -16.00 -0.30
C SER A 204 7.59 -15.28 0.56
N THR A 205 8.42 -16.05 1.26
CA THR A 205 9.43 -15.53 2.19
C THR A 205 10.81 -15.92 1.72
N THR A 206 11.74 -14.95 1.70
CA THR A 206 13.15 -15.19 1.47
C THR A 206 13.98 -14.56 2.58
N GLN A 207 15.10 -15.20 2.94
CA GLN A 207 16.06 -14.66 3.89
C GLN A 207 17.43 -14.57 3.24
N ASP A 208 18.05 -13.41 3.35
CA ASP A 208 19.45 -13.18 3.01
C ASP A 208 20.16 -12.53 4.21
N ARG A 209 20.97 -13.32 4.91
CA ARG A 209 21.69 -12.91 6.12
C ARG A 209 20.74 -12.32 7.17
N ASN A 210 20.78 -11.00 7.37
CA ASN A 210 20.00 -10.25 8.32
C ASN A 210 18.75 -9.58 7.72
N LYS A 211 18.42 -9.90 6.46
CA LYS A 211 17.25 -9.38 5.74
C LYS A 211 16.23 -10.48 5.52
N PHE A 212 15.00 -10.20 5.91
CA PHE A 212 13.84 -11.04 5.67
C PHE A 212 12.92 -10.29 4.70
N THR A 213 12.61 -10.93 3.58
CA THR A 213 11.78 -10.34 2.54
C THR A 213 10.51 -11.16 2.35
N PHE A 214 9.37 -10.49 2.40
CA PHE A 214 8.06 -11.06 2.17
C PHE A 214 7.49 -10.45 0.89
N HIS A 215 7.13 -11.30 -0.06
CA HIS A 215 6.46 -10.92 -1.29
C HIS A 215 5.02 -11.40 -1.24
N VAL A 216 4.08 -10.53 -1.58
CA VAL A 216 2.65 -10.82 -1.55
C VAL A 216 1.98 -10.40 -2.85
N GLU A 217 1.29 -11.34 -3.51
CA GLU A 217 0.59 -11.17 -4.77
C GLU A 217 -0.67 -12.04 -4.82
N PRO A 218 -1.78 -11.57 -5.38
CA PRO A 218 -2.24 -10.18 -5.43
C PRO A 218 -2.73 -9.71 -4.07
N LEU A 219 -2.65 -8.41 -3.82
CA LEU A 219 -3.11 -7.84 -2.57
C LEU A 219 -4.56 -7.42 -2.63
N LYS A 220 -5.36 -7.98 -1.73
CA LYS A 220 -6.66 -7.39 -1.42
C LYS A 220 -6.44 -6.07 -0.70
N LEU A 221 -7.23 -5.12 -1.11
CA LEU A 221 -7.27 -3.82 -0.48
C LEU A 221 -7.65 -4.00 1.00
N ASN A 222 -7.05 -3.22 1.89
CA ASN A 222 -7.21 -3.31 3.35
C ASN A 222 -6.62 -4.54 4.03
N SER A 223 -5.88 -5.33 3.30
CA SER A 223 -5.10 -6.36 3.95
C SER A 223 -4.19 -5.73 4.99
N LEU A 224 -4.21 -6.31 6.17
CA LEU A 224 -3.32 -5.99 7.28
C LEU A 224 -2.20 -7.02 7.30
N PHE A 225 -0.97 -6.55 7.25
CA PHE A 225 0.23 -7.35 7.48
C PHE A 225 0.61 -7.21 8.94
N GLU A 226 0.87 -8.32 9.57
CA GLU A 226 1.45 -8.39 10.89
C GLU A 226 2.79 -9.12 10.78
N VAL A 227 3.89 -8.41 11.02
CA VAL A 227 5.23 -8.98 10.99
C VAL A 227 5.71 -9.13 12.42
N ASN A 228 5.96 -10.37 12.81
CA ASN A 228 6.40 -10.75 14.14
C ASN A 228 7.83 -11.27 14.10
N TRP A 229 8.64 -10.92 15.09
CA TRP A 229 9.98 -11.49 15.28
C TRP A 229 10.28 -11.79 16.73
N GLN A 230 11.12 -12.80 16.93
CA GLN A 230 11.58 -13.28 18.23
C GLN A 230 13.10 -13.31 18.25
N TRP A 231 13.68 -12.69 19.27
CA TRP A 231 15.12 -12.64 19.50
C TRP A 231 15.65 -13.92 20.12
#